data_74660891f3917f3bb8408bc6d0961301
#
_entry.id   74660891f3917f3bb8408bc6d0961301
#
_cell.length_a   1.000
_cell.length_b   1.000
_cell.length_c   1.000
_cell.angle_alpha   90.00
_cell.angle_beta   90.00
_cell.angle_gamma   90.00
#
_symmetry.space_group_name_H-M   'P 1'
#
loop_
_entity.id
_entity.type
_entity.pdbx_description
1 polymer ?
#
loop_
_entity_poly.entity_id
_entity_poly.type
_entity_poly.pdbx_seq_one_letter_code
_entity_poly.pdbx_strand_id
1 'polypeptide(L)'
;MNKCDMVDDEELLELVEMEVRDLLSEYDFPGDDVPVIRGSALKALEGDPAYEDKIIELMEAVDSYIPTPERDTDKPFMMPVEDVFSITGRGTVATGRVERGILKVGDVVEIIGLTDEPKSTTCTGVEMFRKLLDQAEAGDNIGALLRGVSRDEVQRGQVLAQPGSVKPHTKFKAQVYVLSKEEGGRHTPFFSNYRPQFYFRTTDVTGIIQLPEGVEMVMPGDNVEMTVELIAPIAIEEGTKFSIREGGRTVGAGNVSTILE
;
A
#
# COMPACT_ATOMS: atom_id res chain seq x y z
N MET A 1 23.57 -4.68 6.10
CA MET A 1 24.25 -4.95 4.80
C MET A 1 24.39 -6.46 4.63
N ASN A 2 23.92 -7.03 3.53
CA ASN A 2 23.98 -8.47 3.26
C ASN A 2 25.07 -8.79 2.23
N LYS A 3 25.44 -10.08 2.08
CA LYS A 3 26.45 -10.58 1.12
C LYS A 3 27.87 -10.07 1.38
N CYS A 4 28.20 -9.72 2.62
CA CYS A 4 29.55 -9.25 2.95
C CYS A 4 30.63 -10.31 2.74
N ASP A 5 30.26 -11.59 2.67
CA ASP A 5 31.15 -12.70 2.31
C ASP A 5 31.68 -12.64 0.86
N MET A 6 31.09 -11.82 0.01
CA MET A 6 31.53 -11.63 -1.39
C MET A 6 32.51 -10.46 -1.56
N VAL A 7 32.83 -9.74 -0.48
CA VAL A 7 33.69 -8.56 -0.50
C VAL A 7 34.83 -8.77 0.49
N ASP A 8 36.03 -8.87 -0.04
CA ASP A 8 37.28 -9.08 0.79
C ASP A 8 37.89 -7.76 1.24
N ASP A 9 37.36 -6.62 0.83
CA ASP A 9 37.86 -5.29 1.11
C ASP A 9 36.99 -4.60 2.16
N GLU A 10 37.49 -4.45 3.37
CA GLU A 10 36.80 -3.78 4.48
C GLU A 10 36.59 -2.29 4.23
N GLU A 11 37.49 -1.60 3.53
CA GLU A 11 37.36 -0.18 3.20
C GLU A 11 36.18 0.04 2.26
N LEU A 12 35.92 -0.91 1.36
CA LEU A 12 34.75 -0.86 0.47
C LEU A 12 33.44 -1.03 1.25
N LEU A 13 33.39 -1.93 2.25
CA LEU A 13 32.21 -2.10 3.11
C LEU A 13 31.96 -0.83 3.95
N GLU A 14 33.01 -0.18 4.45
CA GLU A 14 32.89 1.10 5.17
C GLU A 14 32.37 2.21 4.27
N LEU A 15 32.85 2.30 3.03
CA LEU A 15 32.39 3.29 2.07
C LEU A 15 30.91 3.12 1.75
N VAL A 16 30.47 1.88 1.47
CA VAL A 16 29.06 1.59 1.20
C VAL A 16 28.17 1.90 2.41
N GLU A 17 28.63 1.61 3.63
CA GLU A 17 27.91 1.99 4.85
C GLU A 17 27.75 3.51 4.96
N MET A 18 28.80 4.25 4.69
CA MET A 18 28.78 5.72 4.74
C MET A 18 27.79 6.28 3.70
N GLU A 19 27.83 5.79 2.45
CA GLU A 19 26.85 6.18 1.41
C GLU A 19 25.41 5.88 1.80
N VAL A 20 25.15 4.74 2.45
CA VAL A 20 23.80 4.40 2.96
C VAL A 20 23.36 5.38 4.06
N ARG A 21 24.26 5.75 4.98
CA ARG A 21 23.97 6.72 6.03
C ARG A 21 23.70 8.11 5.48
N ASP A 22 24.49 8.55 4.51
CA ASP A 22 24.29 9.83 3.82
C ASP A 22 22.91 9.86 3.11
N LEU A 23 22.58 8.78 2.41
CA LEU A 23 21.28 8.65 1.74
C LEU A 23 20.11 8.67 2.73
N LEU A 24 20.22 7.98 3.86
CA LEU A 24 19.18 8.01 4.91
C LEU A 24 19.00 9.43 5.45
N SER A 25 20.09 10.16 5.66
CA SER A 25 20.07 11.55 6.13
C SER A 25 19.46 12.51 5.11
N GLU A 26 19.69 12.28 3.81
CA GLU A 26 19.06 13.04 2.72
C GLU A 26 17.51 12.90 2.72
N TYR A 27 17.01 11.74 3.17
CA TYR A 27 15.57 11.46 3.30
C TYR A 27 15.02 11.72 4.72
N ASP A 28 15.68 12.53 5.53
CA ASP A 28 15.28 12.88 6.90
C ASP A 28 15.19 11.69 7.88
N PHE A 29 15.91 10.59 7.62
CA PHE A 29 16.13 9.53 8.60
C PHE A 29 17.41 9.80 9.41
N PRO A 30 17.52 9.30 10.65
CA PRO A 30 18.70 9.50 11.48
C PRO A 30 19.85 8.59 11.03
N GLY A 31 20.44 8.88 9.86
CA GLY A 31 21.44 8.03 9.20
C GLY A 31 22.63 7.69 10.07
N ASP A 32 23.09 8.63 10.91
CA ASP A 32 24.24 8.41 11.82
C ASP A 32 23.91 7.44 12.96
N ASP A 33 22.66 7.41 13.43
CA ASP A 33 22.22 6.66 14.60
C ASP A 33 21.62 5.29 14.25
N VAL A 34 21.28 5.04 12.98
CA VAL A 34 20.69 3.76 12.53
C VAL A 34 21.68 2.63 12.70
N PRO A 35 21.35 1.53 13.43
CA PRO A 35 22.19 0.34 13.50
C PRO A 35 22.42 -0.27 12.12
N VAL A 36 23.68 -0.49 11.75
CA VAL A 36 24.04 -1.16 10.50
C VAL A 36 24.75 -2.46 10.82
N ILE A 37 24.11 -3.59 10.54
CA ILE A 37 24.67 -4.92 10.76
C ILE A 37 25.22 -5.46 9.44
N ARG A 38 26.49 -5.85 9.42
CA ARG A 38 27.17 -6.44 8.27
C ARG A 38 27.15 -7.96 8.40
N GLY A 39 26.67 -8.68 7.38
CA GLY A 39 26.53 -10.11 7.44
C GLY A 39 26.39 -10.81 6.10
N SER A 40 26.22 -12.11 6.14
CA SER A 40 25.87 -12.96 5.00
C SER A 40 24.79 -13.95 5.41
N ALA A 41 23.59 -13.76 4.89
CA ALA A 41 22.47 -14.67 5.15
C ALA A 41 22.74 -16.08 4.58
N LEU A 42 23.49 -16.18 3.47
CA LEU A 42 23.88 -17.48 2.91
C LEU A 42 24.83 -18.22 3.86
N LYS A 43 25.88 -17.57 4.34
CA LYS A 43 26.84 -18.19 5.27
C LYS A 43 26.20 -18.58 6.59
N ALA A 44 25.31 -17.75 7.12
CA ALA A 44 24.52 -18.10 8.29
C ALA A 44 23.65 -19.35 8.05
N LEU A 45 22.99 -19.45 6.88
CA LEU A 45 22.19 -20.64 6.51
C LEU A 45 23.04 -21.90 6.34
N GLU A 46 24.31 -21.76 5.91
CA GLU A 46 25.28 -22.84 5.80
C GLU A 46 25.87 -23.26 7.16
N GLY A 47 25.53 -22.56 8.25
CA GLY A 47 25.95 -22.88 9.62
C GLY A 47 27.30 -22.27 10.02
N ASP A 48 27.72 -21.17 9.39
CA ASP A 48 28.90 -20.41 9.82
C ASP A 48 28.58 -19.59 11.08
N PRO A 49 29.16 -19.92 12.25
CA PRO A 49 28.81 -19.29 13.53
C PRO A 49 28.99 -17.77 13.53
N ALA A 50 30.00 -17.26 12.81
CA ALA A 50 30.28 -15.83 12.78
C ALA A 50 29.16 -15.04 12.09
N TYR A 51 28.52 -15.65 11.11
CA TYR A 51 27.37 -15.05 10.40
C TYR A 51 26.02 -15.37 11.06
N GLU A 52 25.89 -16.51 11.76
CA GLU A 52 24.73 -16.79 12.61
C GLU A 52 24.59 -15.74 13.72
N ASP A 53 25.69 -15.38 14.39
CA ASP A 53 25.73 -14.32 15.39
C ASP A 53 25.26 -12.96 14.81
N LYS A 54 25.59 -12.66 13.53
CA LYS A 54 25.13 -11.45 12.87
C LYS A 54 23.62 -11.44 12.58
N ILE A 55 23.01 -12.58 12.39
CA ILE A 55 21.54 -12.68 12.28
C ILE A 55 20.90 -12.42 13.65
N ILE A 56 21.47 -12.93 14.72
CA ILE A 56 20.98 -12.67 16.09
C ILE A 56 21.12 -11.18 16.41
N GLU A 57 22.28 -10.57 16.15
CA GLU A 57 22.52 -9.13 16.34
C GLU A 57 21.49 -8.28 15.55
N LEU A 58 21.18 -8.67 14.30
CA LEU A 58 20.17 -8.01 13.52
C LEU A 58 18.77 -8.08 14.18
N MET A 59 18.39 -9.25 14.69
CA MET A 59 17.10 -9.41 15.36
C MET A 59 17.02 -8.60 16.66
N GLU A 60 18.09 -8.56 17.44
CA GLU A 60 18.20 -7.74 18.64
C GLU A 60 18.11 -6.23 18.32
N ALA A 61 18.75 -5.80 17.21
CA ALA A 61 18.65 -4.42 16.74
C ALA A 61 17.22 -4.08 16.30
N VAL A 62 16.53 -5.00 15.60
CA VAL A 62 15.11 -4.82 15.22
C VAL A 62 14.24 -4.65 16.47
N ASP A 63 14.40 -5.51 17.47
CA ASP A 63 13.59 -5.49 18.68
C ASP A 63 13.84 -4.24 19.55
N SER A 64 15.07 -3.74 19.57
CA SER A 64 15.44 -2.60 20.42
C SER A 64 15.33 -1.24 19.75
N TYR A 65 15.57 -1.16 18.44
CA TYR A 65 15.63 0.11 17.71
C TYR A 65 14.31 0.49 17.03
N ILE A 66 13.57 -0.49 16.49
CA ILE A 66 12.33 -0.19 15.77
C ILE A 66 11.18 -0.01 16.76
N PRO A 67 10.55 1.17 16.84
CA PRO A 67 9.41 1.38 17.74
C PRO A 67 8.20 0.58 17.27
N THR A 68 7.40 0.09 18.21
CA THR A 68 6.10 -0.51 17.90
C THR A 68 5.20 0.57 17.27
N PRO A 69 4.69 0.36 16.05
CA PRO A 69 3.86 1.35 15.38
C PRO A 69 2.53 1.55 16.11
N GLU A 70 2.07 2.79 16.16
CA GLU A 70 0.71 3.09 16.59
C GLU A 70 -0.29 2.53 15.57
N ARG A 71 -1.33 1.86 16.05
CA ARG A 71 -2.35 1.25 15.22
C ARG A 71 -3.65 2.05 15.29
N ASP A 72 -4.20 2.41 14.14
CA ASP A 72 -5.45 3.16 13.99
C ASP A 72 -6.69 2.29 14.34
N THR A 73 -6.78 1.80 15.56
CA THR A 73 -7.85 0.88 16.00
C THR A 73 -9.17 1.60 16.32
N ASP A 74 -9.12 2.89 16.60
CA ASP A 74 -10.31 3.69 17.00
C ASP A 74 -11.15 4.17 15.79
N LYS A 75 -10.62 4.00 14.58
CA LYS A 75 -11.34 4.35 13.35
C LYS A 75 -12.27 3.21 12.90
N PRO A 76 -13.31 3.51 12.08
CA PRO A 76 -14.11 2.47 11.46
C PRO A 76 -13.26 1.47 10.66
N PHE A 77 -13.57 0.18 10.80
CA PHE A 77 -12.84 -0.88 10.10
C PHE A 77 -12.80 -0.67 8.59
N MET A 78 -11.62 -0.87 8.01
CA MET A 78 -11.43 -0.96 6.56
C MET A 78 -10.25 -1.87 6.22
N MET A 79 -10.45 -2.75 5.23
CA MET A 79 -9.45 -3.67 4.69
C MET A 79 -9.55 -3.72 3.15
N PRO A 80 -8.55 -3.24 2.41
CA PRO A 80 -8.46 -3.45 0.98
C PRO A 80 -8.33 -4.95 0.65
N VAL A 81 -9.08 -5.41 -0.34
CA VAL A 81 -9.04 -6.81 -0.78
C VAL A 81 -7.85 -7.02 -1.71
N GLU A 82 -6.94 -7.92 -1.34
CA GLU A 82 -5.75 -8.28 -2.12
C GLU A 82 -5.97 -9.53 -2.96
N ASP A 83 -6.63 -10.54 -2.38
CA ASP A 83 -6.97 -11.78 -3.09
C ASP A 83 -8.25 -12.39 -2.53
N VAL A 84 -8.86 -13.30 -3.33
CA VAL A 84 -10.14 -13.95 -2.99
C VAL A 84 -10.06 -15.43 -3.27
N PHE A 85 -10.38 -16.23 -2.27
CA PHE A 85 -10.39 -17.70 -2.33
C PHE A 85 -11.77 -18.27 -1.98
N SER A 86 -12.09 -19.41 -2.57
CA SER A 86 -13.23 -20.21 -2.14
C SER A 86 -12.74 -21.42 -1.35
N ILE A 87 -13.30 -21.64 -0.17
CA ILE A 87 -13.06 -22.83 0.63
C ILE A 87 -14.32 -23.70 0.55
N THR A 88 -14.17 -24.91 -0.01
CA THR A 88 -15.28 -25.87 -0.15
C THR A 88 -15.96 -26.13 1.20
N GLY A 89 -17.28 -25.91 1.27
CA GLY A 89 -18.07 -26.11 2.49
C GLY A 89 -17.95 -25.01 3.56
N ARG A 90 -17.11 -23.98 3.34
CA ARG A 90 -16.92 -22.86 4.29
C ARG A 90 -17.39 -21.52 3.74
N GLY A 91 -17.12 -21.22 2.46
CA GLY A 91 -17.51 -19.98 1.81
C GLY A 91 -16.35 -19.26 1.14
N THR A 92 -16.50 -17.97 0.91
CA THR A 92 -15.52 -17.09 0.28
C THR A 92 -14.65 -16.41 1.33
N VAL A 93 -13.35 -16.43 1.13
CA VAL A 93 -12.36 -15.74 1.96
C VAL A 93 -11.76 -14.58 1.15
N ALA A 94 -11.86 -13.38 1.68
CA ALA A 94 -11.14 -12.22 1.18
C ALA A 94 -9.90 -11.99 2.04
N THR A 95 -8.74 -11.86 1.42
CA THR A 95 -7.49 -11.56 2.13
C THR A 95 -7.06 -10.13 1.92
N GLY A 96 -6.39 -9.57 2.91
CA GLY A 96 -5.85 -8.23 2.86
C GLY A 96 -5.24 -7.80 4.18
N ARG A 97 -4.61 -6.64 4.15
CA ARG A 97 -4.13 -5.98 5.35
C ARG A 97 -5.22 -5.06 5.89
N VAL A 98 -5.54 -5.19 7.16
CA VAL A 98 -6.42 -4.23 7.84
C VAL A 98 -5.74 -2.85 7.86
N GLU A 99 -6.33 -1.89 7.16
CA GLU A 99 -5.78 -0.53 7.05
C GLU A 99 -6.07 0.26 8.33
N ARG A 100 -7.28 0.11 8.87
CA ARG A 100 -7.72 0.77 10.11
C ARG A 100 -8.85 0.02 10.78
N GLY A 101 -9.08 0.32 12.06
CA GLY A 101 -10.17 -0.22 12.86
C GLY A 101 -9.95 -1.65 13.33
N ILE A 102 -11.03 -2.26 13.78
CA ILE A 102 -11.09 -3.63 14.30
C ILE A 102 -12.21 -4.38 13.59
N LEU A 103 -11.95 -5.62 13.18
CA LEU A 103 -12.94 -6.56 12.66
C LEU A 103 -13.09 -7.72 13.63
N LYS A 104 -14.30 -7.98 14.08
CA LYS A 104 -14.63 -9.13 14.94
C LYS A 104 -15.41 -10.17 14.16
N VAL A 105 -15.26 -11.43 14.57
CA VAL A 105 -16.12 -12.51 14.09
C VAL A 105 -17.56 -12.20 14.49
N GLY A 106 -18.47 -12.19 13.48
CA GLY A 106 -19.87 -11.81 13.64
C GLY A 106 -20.22 -10.43 13.14
N ASP A 107 -19.22 -9.57 12.88
CA ASP A 107 -19.47 -8.23 12.38
C ASP A 107 -20.04 -8.24 10.96
N VAL A 108 -20.94 -7.29 10.71
CA VAL A 108 -21.42 -6.99 9.36
C VAL A 108 -20.41 -6.06 8.70
N VAL A 109 -20.04 -6.39 7.48
CA VAL A 109 -19.16 -5.56 6.63
C VAL A 109 -19.81 -5.30 5.28
N GLU A 110 -19.42 -4.22 4.64
CA GLU A 110 -19.78 -3.90 3.25
C GLU A 110 -18.58 -4.12 2.33
N ILE A 111 -18.86 -4.71 1.17
CA ILE A 111 -17.97 -4.84 0.04
C ILE A 111 -18.19 -3.63 -0.86
N ILE A 112 -17.19 -2.75 -1.01
CA ILE A 112 -17.33 -1.43 -1.62
C ILE A 112 -16.32 -1.27 -2.76
N GLY A 113 -16.76 -0.64 -3.84
CA GLY A 113 -15.94 -0.32 -5.01
C GLY A 113 -16.12 -1.29 -6.17
N LEU A 114 -15.75 -0.85 -7.37
CA LEU A 114 -15.94 -1.50 -8.67
C LEU A 114 -17.42 -1.75 -9.08
N THR A 115 -18.36 -1.49 -8.18
CA THR A 115 -19.80 -1.53 -8.37
C THR A 115 -20.43 -0.30 -7.73
N ASP A 116 -21.57 0.15 -8.26
CA ASP A 116 -22.26 1.36 -7.76
C ASP A 116 -22.84 1.16 -6.36
N GLU A 117 -23.31 -0.04 -6.06
CA GLU A 117 -23.95 -0.35 -4.78
C GLU A 117 -23.07 -1.24 -3.91
N PRO A 118 -22.83 -0.85 -2.65
CA PRO A 118 -22.19 -1.70 -1.66
C PRO A 118 -23.00 -2.97 -1.37
N LYS A 119 -22.33 -4.09 -1.18
CA LYS A 119 -22.94 -5.36 -0.79
C LYS A 119 -22.62 -5.69 0.65
N SER A 120 -23.63 -5.84 1.50
CA SER A 120 -23.46 -6.23 2.90
C SER A 120 -23.28 -7.74 3.05
N THR A 121 -22.39 -8.15 3.94
CA THR A 121 -22.18 -9.55 4.35
C THR A 121 -21.74 -9.60 5.80
N THR A 122 -21.66 -10.81 6.36
CA THR A 122 -21.18 -11.05 7.73
C THR A 122 -19.82 -11.76 7.69
N CYS A 123 -18.84 -11.24 8.44
CA CYS A 123 -17.58 -11.91 8.69
C CYS A 123 -17.83 -13.06 9.67
N THR A 124 -17.66 -14.31 9.24
CA THR A 124 -17.90 -15.51 10.06
C THR A 124 -16.64 -16.17 10.60
N GLY A 125 -15.48 -15.65 10.23
CA GLY A 125 -14.19 -16.11 10.72
C GLY A 125 -13.08 -15.18 10.29
N VAL A 126 -12.06 -15.09 11.12
CA VAL A 126 -10.82 -14.36 10.87
C VAL A 126 -9.67 -15.34 11.05
N GLU A 127 -8.75 -15.37 10.08
CA GLU A 127 -7.58 -16.25 10.13
C GLU A 127 -6.32 -15.45 9.81
N MET A 128 -5.27 -15.68 10.61
CA MET A 128 -3.93 -15.14 10.37
C MET A 128 -2.89 -16.22 10.68
N PHE A 129 -1.93 -16.45 9.77
CA PHE A 129 -0.90 -17.50 9.90
C PHE A 129 -1.44 -18.89 10.27
N ARG A 130 -2.56 -19.29 9.65
CA ARG A 130 -3.28 -20.56 9.91
C ARG A 130 -3.83 -20.69 11.35
N LYS A 131 -4.01 -19.56 12.05
CA LYS A 131 -4.65 -19.51 13.36
C LYS A 131 -5.97 -18.74 13.24
N LEU A 132 -7.01 -19.31 13.82
CA LEU A 132 -8.30 -18.63 13.95
C LEU A 132 -8.19 -17.58 15.05
N LEU A 133 -8.73 -16.41 14.79
CA LEU A 133 -8.77 -15.28 15.70
C LEU A 133 -10.22 -14.87 15.95
N ASP A 134 -10.49 -14.31 17.12
CA ASP A 134 -11.79 -13.72 17.44
C ASP A 134 -11.94 -12.34 16.80
N GLN A 135 -10.83 -11.64 16.59
CA GLN A 135 -10.77 -10.32 15.96
C GLN A 135 -9.43 -10.09 15.26
N ALA A 136 -9.43 -9.10 14.36
CA ALA A 136 -8.23 -8.51 13.76
C ALA A 136 -8.25 -7.00 13.93
N GLU A 137 -7.09 -6.38 13.93
CA GLU A 137 -6.93 -4.94 14.09
C GLU A 137 -6.00 -4.33 13.04
N ALA A 138 -6.00 -3.01 12.97
CA ALA A 138 -5.15 -2.26 12.04
C ALA A 138 -3.70 -2.79 12.02
N GLY A 139 -3.18 -3.07 10.82
CA GLY A 139 -1.85 -3.63 10.61
C GLY A 139 -1.81 -5.15 10.39
N ASP A 140 -2.85 -5.90 10.78
CA ASP A 140 -2.89 -7.34 10.62
C ASP A 140 -3.16 -7.72 9.16
N ASN A 141 -2.43 -8.74 8.66
CA ASN A 141 -2.73 -9.39 7.37
C ASN A 141 -3.60 -10.62 7.64
N ILE A 142 -4.83 -10.59 7.15
CA ILE A 142 -5.83 -11.60 7.48
C ILE A 142 -6.55 -12.19 6.28
N GLY A 143 -7.17 -13.35 6.49
CA GLY A 143 -8.27 -13.87 5.69
C GLY A 143 -9.58 -13.70 6.44
N ALA A 144 -10.52 -12.96 5.87
CA ALA A 144 -11.87 -12.76 6.40
C ALA A 144 -12.83 -13.73 5.67
N LEU A 145 -13.48 -14.63 6.40
CA LEU A 145 -14.48 -15.55 5.86
C LEU A 145 -15.83 -14.85 5.79
N LEU A 146 -16.39 -14.74 4.58
CA LEU A 146 -17.62 -14.00 4.28
C LEU A 146 -18.79 -14.95 4.06
N ARG A 147 -19.94 -14.65 4.70
CA ARG A 147 -21.15 -15.46 4.61
C ARG A 147 -21.97 -15.13 3.36
N GLY A 148 -22.39 -16.17 2.61
CA GLY A 148 -23.40 -16.01 1.54
C GLY A 148 -22.92 -15.15 0.37
N VAL A 149 -21.63 -15.05 0.17
CA VAL A 149 -21.00 -14.32 -0.93
C VAL A 149 -20.20 -15.33 -1.76
N SER A 150 -20.43 -15.35 -3.06
CA SER A 150 -19.64 -16.14 -4.00
C SER A 150 -18.32 -15.46 -4.32
N ARG A 151 -17.35 -16.22 -4.84
CA ARG A 151 -16.05 -15.67 -5.23
C ARG A 151 -16.15 -14.54 -6.27
N ASP A 152 -17.12 -14.65 -7.17
CA ASP A 152 -17.30 -13.69 -8.28
C ASP A 152 -17.92 -12.36 -7.83
N GLU A 153 -18.45 -12.32 -6.60
CA GLU A 153 -19.04 -11.13 -6.00
C GLU A 153 -18.05 -10.30 -5.15
N VAL A 154 -16.82 -10.79 -4.98
CA VAL A 154 -15.73 -10.09 -4.30
C VAL A 154 -14.52 -10.10 -5.22
N GLN A 155 -13.88 -8.95 -5.40
CA GLN A 155 -12.75 -8.82 -6.30
C GLN A 155 -11.61 -8.05 -5.63
N ARG A 156 -10.38 -8.35 -6.05
CA ARG A 156 -9.22 -7.51 -5.73
C ARG A 156 -9.52 -6.07 -6.13
N GLY A 157 -9.17 -5.13 -5.25
CA GLY A 157 -9.38 -3.72 -5.48
C GLY A 157 -10.65 -3.13 -4.84
N GLN A 158 -11.58 -3.97 -4.43
CA GLN A 158 -12.64 -3.58 -3.50
C GLN A 158 -12.10 -3.44 -2.08
N VAL A 159 -12.90 -2.86 -1.19
CA VAL A 159 -12.60 -2.83 0.24
C VAL A 159 -13.71 -3.51 1.02
N LEU A 160 -13.35 -4.19 2.11
CA LEU A 160 -14.27 -4.53 3.18
C LEU A 160 -14.25 -3.39 4.19
N ALA A 161 -15.39 -2.85 4.53
CA ALA A 161 -15.47 -1.74 5.47
C ALA A 161 -16.66 -1.90 6.44
N GLN A 162 -16.60 -1.19 7.56
CA GLN A 162 -17.75 -1.05 8.44
C GLN A 162 -18.90 -0.39 7.68
N PRO A 163 -20.15 -0.88 7.82
CA PRO A 163 -21.29 -0.35 7.06
C PRO A 163 -21.42 1.17 7.17
N GLY A 164 -21.55 1.82 6.01
CA GLY A 164 -21.74 3.26 5.89
C GLY A 164 -20.50 4.11 6.19
N SER A 165 -19.34 3.53 6.49
CA SER A 165 -18.12 4.28 6.81
C SER A 165 -17.35 4.78 5.60
N VAL A 166 -17.49 4.13 4.46
CA VAL A 166 -16.85 4.48 3.19
C VAL A 166 -17.91 4.43 2.09
N LYS A 167 -17.75 5.22 1.04
CA LYS A 167 -18.62 5.22 -0.15
C LYS A 167 -17.80 5.03 -1.42
N PRO A 168 -18.37 4.43 -2.46
CA PRO A 168 -17.76 4.42 -3.78
C PRO A 168 -17.91 5.80 -4.44
N HIS A 169 -16.87 6.25 -5.13
CA HIS A 169 -16.83 7.54 -5.82
C HIS A 169 -16.17 7.40 -7.19
N THR A 170 -16.61 8.22 -8.13
CA THR A 170 -16.03 8.27 -9.49
C THR A 170 -15.32 9.58 -9.78
N LYS A 171 -15.64 10.68 -9.08
CA LYS A 171 -15.13 12.00 -9.43
C LYS A 171 -14.60 12.75 -8.23
N PHE A 172 -13.39 13.28 -8.36
CA PHE A 172 -12.70 13.99 -7.29
C PHE A 172 -11.72 15.02 -7.83
N LYS A 173 -11.33 15.97 -6.99
CA LYS A 173 -10.16 16.80 -7.18
C LYS A 173 -8.95 16.19 -6.48
N ALA A 174 -7.79 16.37 -7.06
CA ALA A 174 -6.54 15.87 -6.49
C ALA A 174 -5.39 16.86 -6.68
N GLN A 175 -4.52 16.92 -5.69
CA GLN A 175 -3.20 17.54 -5.81
C GLN A 175 -2.24 16.48 -6.33
N VAL A 176 -1.59 16.73 -7.47
CA VAL A 176 -0.77 15.76 -8.17
C VAL A 176 0.61 16.35 -8.48
N TYR A 177 1.64 15.61 -8.13
CA TYR A 177 3.00 15.83 -8.61
C TYR A 177 3.29 14.92 -9.80
N VAL A 178 3.72 15.51 -10.91
CA VAL A 178 4.07 14.79 -12.13
C VAL A 178 5.57 14.54 -12.13
N LEU A 179 5.97 13.28 -12.09
CA LEU A 179 7.37 12.87 -12.03
C LEU A 179 8.16 13.39 -13.23
N SER A 180 9.32 13.96 -12.99
CA SER A 180 10.25 14.42 -14.00
C SER A 180 10.90 13.23 -14.75
N LYS A 181 11.59 13.51 -15.83
CA LYS A 181 12.34 12.50 -16.59
C LYS A 181 13.44 11.85 -15.76
N GLU A 182 14.13 12.63 -14.96
CA GLU A 182 15.21 12.19 -14.07
C GLU A 182 14.70 11.22 -12.99
N GLU A 183 13.46 11.40 -12.54
CA GLU A 183 12.76 10.52 -11.60
C GLU A 183 12.13 9.28 -12.28
N GLY A 184 12.40 9.06 -13.57
CA GLY A 184 11.84 7.95 -14.36
C GLY A 184 10.42 8.17 -14.86
N GLY A 185 9.89 9.39 -14.72
CA GLY A 185 8.57 9.80 -15.18
C GLY A 185 8.48 10.08 -16.69
N ARG A 186 7.58 11.00 -17.04
CA ARG A 186 7.37 11.44 -18.42
C ARG A 186 8.46 12.42 -18.85
N HIS A 187 8.67 12.51 -20.18
CA HIS A 187 9.51 13.53 -20.81
C HIS A 187 8.71 14.45 -21.75
N THR A 188 7.40 14.26 -21.81
CA THR A 188 6.48 15.08 -22.62
C THR A 188 5.32 15.57 -21.75
N PRO A 189 4.79 16.77 -22.01
CA PRO A 189 3.59 17.27 -21.31
C PRO A 189 2.37 16.40 -21.63
N PHE A 190 1.32 16.57 -20.80
CA PHE A 190 -0.01 16.08 -21.13
C PHE A 190 -1.05 17.21 -21.02
N PHE A 191 -2.21 16.97 -21.61
CA PHE A 191 -3.31 17.93 -21.76
C PHE A 191 -4.57 17.39 -21.09
N SER A 192 -5.60 18.23 -20.99
CA SER A 192 -6.93 17.77 -20.61
C SER A 192 -7.39 16.60 -21.48
N ASN A 193 -8.18 15.70 -20.89
CA ASN A 193 -8.61 14.42 -21.46
C ASN A 193 -7.50 13.34 -21.55
N TYR A 194 -6.35 13.54 -20.92
CA TYR A 194 -5.37 12.47 -20.71
C TYR A 194 -5.98 11.34 -19.89
N ARG A 195 -5.74 10.09 -20.28
CA ARG A 195 -6.41 8.89 -19.74
C ARG A 195 -5.42 7.84 -19.23
N PRO A 196 -4.71 8.11 -18.12
CA PRO A 196 -3.80 7.14 -17.50
C PRO A 196 -4.55 6.17 -16.59
N GLN A 197 -3.80 5.24 -15.98
CA GLN A 197 -4.26 4.38 -14.90
C GLN A 197 -3.96 5.00 -13.54
N PHE A 198 -4.95 5.03 -12.68
CA PHE A 198 -4.87 5.47 -11.29
C PHE A 198 -4.81 4.26 -10.38
N TYR A 199 -3.76 4.16 -9.58
CA TYR A 199 -3.55 3.07 -8.66
C TYR A 199 -3.90 3.51 -7.24
N PHE A 200 -4.99 2.97 -6.73
CA PHE A 200 -5.45 3.17 -5.36
C PHE A 200 -5.35 1.85 -4.60
N ARG A 201 -4.61 1.81 -3.49
CA ARG A 201 -4.46 0.59 -2.69
C ARG A 201 -4.14 -0.64 -3.55
N THR A 202 -5.10 -1.54 -3.74
CA THR A 202 -4.93 -2.82 -4.45
C THR A 202 -5.54 -2.84 -5.85
N THR A 203 -6.12 -1.71 -6.32
CA THR A 203 -6.75 -1.61 -7.64
C THR A 203 -6.11 -0.58 -8.54
N ASP A 204 -6.30 -0.77 -9.83
CA ASP A 204 -6.04 0.23 -10.85
C ASP A 204 -7.31 0.50 -11.66
N VAL A 205 -7.58 1.77 -11.92
CA VAL A 205 -8.75 2.22 -12.68
C VAL A 205 -8.30 3.30 -13.66
N THR A 206 -8.77 3.22 -14.88
CA THR A 206 -8.56 4.30 -15.87
C THR A 206 -9.37 5.52 -15.44
N GLY A 207 -8.75 6.68 -15.47
CA GLY A 207 -9.42 7.96 -15.20
C GLY A 207 -9.12 8.99 -16.27
N ILE A 208 -10.03 9.94 -16.43
CA ILE A 208 -9.89 11.08 -17.34
C ILE A 208 -9.50 12.29 -16.50
N ILE A 209 -8.41 12.94 -16.88
CA ILE A 209 -7.92 14.16 -16.24
C ILE A 209 -8.52 15.37 -16.91
N GLN A 210 -9.06 16.30 -16.10
CA GLN A 210 -9.45 17.64 -16.50
C GLN A 210 -8.57 18.64 -15.77
N LEU A 211 -7.85 19.45 -16.55
CA LEU A 211 -7.01 20.52 -16.01
C LEU A 211 -7.88 21.73 -15.61
N PRO A 212 -7.44 22.51 -14.62
CA PRO A 212 -8.18 23.71 -14.22
C PRO A 212 -8.20 24.76 -15.33
N GLU A 213 -9.16 25.68 -15.26
CA GLU A 213 -9.32 26.76 -16.21
C GLU A 213 -8.02 27.62 -16.30
N GLY A 214 -7.56 27.88 -17.51
CA GLY A 214 -6.32 28.61 -17.78
C GLY A 214 -5.05 27.77 -17.80
N VAL A 215 -5.12 26.47 -17.48
CA VAL A 215 -3.99 25.54 -17.61
C VAL A 215 -4.18 24.71 -18.88
N GLU A 216 -3.36 24.98 -19.89
CA GLU A 216 -3.44 24.27 -21.18
C GLU A 216 -2.75 22.90 -21.12
N MET A 217 -1.61 22.80 -20.41
CA MET A 217 -0.82 21.58 -20.29
C MET A 217 -0.12 21.51 -18.93
N VAL A 218 0.32 20.30 -18.58
CA VAL A 218 1.13 20.02 -17.38
C VAL A 218 2.46 19.41 -17.83
N MET A 219 3.56 19.97 -17.32
CA MET A 219 4.92 19.51 -17.61
C MET A 219 5.39 18.49 -16.59
N PRO A 220 6.31 17.58 -16.97
CA PRO A 220 7.05 16.79 -15.98
C PRO A 220 7.76 17.70 -14.96
N GLY A 221 7.62 17.40 -13.68
CA GLY A 221 8.10 18.21 -12.55
C GLY A 221 7.06 19.17 -11.96
N ASP A 222 5.92 19.34 -12.60
CA ASP A 222 4.87 20.23 -12.09
C ASP A 222 4.08 19.61 -10.94
N ASN A 223 3.59 20.50 -10.07
CA ASN A 223 2.62 20.18 -9.05
C ASN A 223 1.31 20.93 -9.36
N VAL A 224 0.22 20.21 -9.58
CA VAL A 224 -1.03 20.78 -10.08
C VAL A 224 -2.25 20.18 -9.41
N GLU A 225 -3.25 21.01 -9.13
CA GLU A 225 -4.60 20.52 -8.80
C GLU A 225 -5.33 20.17 -10.10
N MET A 226 -5.93 18.98 -10.15
CA MET A 226 -6.71 18.54 -11.30
C MET A 226 -7.99 17.82 -10.86
N THR A 227 -8.99 17.80 -11.76
CA THR A 227 -10.18 16.98 -11.59
C THR A 227 -9.97 15.65 -12.30
N VAL A 228 -10.31 14.58 -11.63
CA VAL A 228 -10.22 13.20 -12.15
C VAL A 228 -11.62 12.59 -12.15
N GLU A 229 -11.96 11.95 -13.26
CA GLU A 229 -13.19 11.17 -13.42
C GLU A 229 -12.81 9.72 -13.79
N LEU A 230 -13.08 8.79 -12.88
CA LEU A 230 -12.78 7.38 -13.06
C LEU A 230 -13.87 6.68 -13.88
N ILE A 231 -13.49 5.66 -14.63
CA ILE A 231 -14.43 4.84 -15.41
C ILE A 231 -15.23 3.84 -14.57
N ALA A 232 -14.84 3.62 -13.32
CA ALA A 232 -15.52 2.75 -12.37
C ALA A 232 -15.44 3.37 -10.96
N PRO A 233 -16.48 3.19 -10.13
CA PRO A 233 -16.47 3.69 -8.76
C PRO A 233 -15.47 2.91 -7.91
N ILE A 234 -14.74 3.61 -7.06
CA ILE A 234 -13.83 3.01 -6.09
C ILE A 234 -14.02 3.60 -4.71
N ALA A 235 -13.65 2.84 -3.69
CA ALA A 235 -13.70 3.29 -2.30
C ALA A 235 -12.56 4.27 -2.03
N ILE A 236 -12.85 5.57 -2.08
CA ILE A 236 -11.90 6.66 -1.80
C ILE A 236 -12.49 7.65 -0.81
N GLU A 237 -11.59 8.32 -0.11
CA GLU A 237 -11.89 9.39 0.85
C GLU A 237 -10.93 10.56 0.60
N GLU A 238 -11.23 11.74 1.14
CA GLU A 238 -10.28 12.86 1.12
C GLU A 238 -8.98 12.44 1.84
N GLY A 239 -7.85 12.83 1.29
CA GLY A 239 -6.53 12.41 1.76
C GLY A 239 -6.03 11.06 1.20
N THR A 240 -6.87 10.29 0.49
CA THR A 240 -6.44 9.02 -0.11
C THR A 240 -5.34 9.27 -1.13
N LYS A 241 -4.19 8.60 -0.94
CA LYS A 241 -3.03 8.67 -1.85
C LYS A 241 -3.20 7.72 -3.02
N PHE A 242 -2.65 8.12 -4.17
CA PHE A 242 -2.64 7.29 -5.37
C PHE A 242 -1.39 7.57 -6.22
N SER A 243 -1.08 6.63 -7.10
CA SER A 243 -0.09 6.83 -8.16
C SER A 243 -0.75 6.80 -9.53
N ILE A 244 -0.18 7.55 -10.47
CA ILE A 244 -0.59 7.58 -11.87
C ILE A 244 0.44 6.79 -12.67
N ARG A 245 -0.04 5.86 -13.50
CA ARG A 245 0.85 5.03 -14.31
C ARG A 245 0.44 5.01 -15.78
N GLU A 246 1.43 4.90 -16.63
CA GLU A 246 1.31 4.80 -18.08
C GLU A 246 2.27 3.71 -18.57
N GLY A 247 1.77 2.71 -19.28
CA GLY A 247 2.59 1.63 -19.82
C GLY A 247 3.47 0.92 -18.77
N GLY A 248 2.99 0.78 -17.53
CA GLY A 248 3.73 0.15 -16.44
C GLY A 248 4.72 1.05 -15.70
N ARG A 249 4.89 2.31 -16.11
CA ARG A 249 5.74 3.31 -15.42
C ARG A 249 4.89 4.23 -14.56
N THR A 250 5.35 4.55 -13.37
CA THR A 250 4.77 5.61 -12.55
C THR A 250 5.18 6.96 -13.15
N VAL A 251 4.18 7.78 -13.47
CA VAL A 251 4.37 9.10 -14.10
C VAL A 251 3.89 10.24 -13.20
N GLY A 252 3.29 9.93 -12.08
CA GLY A 252 2.86 10.91 -11.10
C GLY A 252 2.35 10.25 -9.83
N ALA A 253 2.23 11.05 -8.79
CA ALA A 253 1.62 10.67 -7.52
C ALA A 253 0.78 11.83 -6.99
N GLY A 254 -0.26 11.53 -6.27
CA GLY A 254 -1.14 12.54 -5.72
C GLY A 254 -1.97 12.06 -4.55
N ASN A 255 -2.75 12.97 -4.03
CA ASN A 255 -3.75 12.70 -3.00
C ASN A 255 -5.07 13.36 -3.36
N VAL A 256 -6.16 12.72 -2.99
CA VAL A 256 -7.52 13.24 -3.16
C VAL A 256 -7.71 14.43 -2.23
N SER A 257 -8.02 15.60 -2.79
CA SER A 257 -8.26 16.83 -2.03
C SER A 257 -9.74 17.04 -1.71
N THR A 258 -10.62 16.68 -2.64
CA THR A 258 -12.07 16.87 -2.48
C THR A 258 -12.83 15.83 -3.30
N ILE A 259 -13.83 15.20 -2.73
CA ILE A 259 -14.76 14.32 -3.43
C ILE A 259 -15.85 15.17 -4.09
N LEU A 260 -16.16 14.89 -5.35
CA LEU A 260 -17.17 15.61 -6.13
C LEU A 260 -18.41 14.76 -6.40
N GLU A 261 -18.21 13.45 -6.67
CA GLU A 261 -19.31 12.51 -6.98
C GLU A 261 -18.90 11.08 -6.62
#